data_97a9ad418606ba75ed0774392319780d
#
_entry.id   97a9ad418606ba75ed0774392319780d
#
_cell.length_a   1.000
_cell.length_b   1.000
_cell.length_c   1.000
_cell.angle_alpha   90.00
_cell.angle_beta   90.00
_cell.angle_gamma   90.00
#
_symmetry.space_group_name_H-M   'P 1'
#
loop_
_entity.id
_entity.type
_entity.pdbx_description
1 polymer ?
#
loop_
_entity_poly.entity_id
_entity_poly.type
_entity_poly.pdbx_seq_one_letter_code
_entity_poly.pdbx_strand_id
1 'polypeptide(L)'
;GFLLPGGDESYRVEHFPVPREIELLVTGMDFLPNGDLAVCTWLGDVYIIEQPTGAPAAAKYRRFARGLCEPGGLKVIEGDIYVTQKQELTRLKDTDGNGEADLFECLNQDWGFTGNYHDFTFGPTLDRDGNFHLFRNGNRGLYDVPFMGWDIVVSRDGRTVTPFCAGLRSPNGFGSFAGEIWMTENQGNWMGACKLNNLRAGRFYGYPSTTPAPKDKWFDAPTEFSPPAVWFPYSLSKSASGIAVIEDERFGPFRGQMLVGEFQNATVTRVFLEQVNGEWQGCVWPFAKGFYSGVNRLSFGPDGKLYVGGCKNAAWAAVAPKDYSLDRVSFTGRVPFEIREVRAHRDGFELTFTQPVDAATAGQADNWDVSQYRYQYHQTYGSPEFDFDGKPNSASEVKVVGATVSADGMKVKLKLDGWRAGYVAAIRALDVTNADGKPLRHETCWYTLNQIPK
;
A
#
# COMPACT_ATOMS: atom_id res chain seq x y z
N GLY A 1 -11.73 -15.26 -7.16
CA GLY A 1 -11.09 -14.70 -8.37
C GLY A 1 -11.08 -13.20 -8.33
N PHE A 2 -10.05 -12.59 -8.88
CA PHE A 2 -9.89 -11.12 -8.87
C PHE A 2 -10.87 -10.39 -9.80
N LEU A 3 -11.40 -11.05 -10.80
CA LEU A 3 -12.39 -10.47 -11.72
C LEU A 3 -13.44 -11.49 -12.09
N LEU A 4 -14.66 -11.02 -12.31
CA LEU A 4 -15.73 -11.81 -12.91
C LEU A 4 -15.37 -12.22 -14.35
N PRO A 5 -15.87 -13.34 -14.86
CA PRO A 5 -15.78 -13.69 -16.28
C PRO A 5 -16.38 -12.57 -17.13
N GLY A 6 -15.58 -11.97 -18.02
CA GLY A 6 -16.05 -10.86 -18.90
C GLY A 6 -15.33 -9.53 -18.69
N GLY A 7 -14.39 -9.43 -17.72
CA GLY A 7 -13.66 -8.19 -17.44
C GLY A 7 -14.33 -7.32 -16.38
N ASP A 8 -13.64 -6.26 -15.95
CA ASP A 8 -14.18 -5.29 -15.00
C ASP A 8 -14.92 -4.18 -15.76
N GLU A 9 -16.24 -4.16 -15.62
CA GLU A 9 -17.05 -3.11 -16.25
C GLU A 9 -16.95 -1.74 -15.57
N SER A 10 -16.46 -1.70 -14.32
CA SER A 10 -16.38 -0.50 -13.49
C SER A 10 -15.06 0.25 -13.64
N TYR A 11 -13.97 -0.47 -13.90
CA TYR A 11 -12.63 0.09 -14.02
C TYR A 11 -11.92 -0.46 -15.25
N ARG A 12 -11.28 0.44 -16.00
CA ARG A 12 -10.50 0.09 -17.20
C ARG A 12 -9.02 0.30 -16.92
N VAL A 13 -8.21 -0.68 -17.30
CA VAL A 13 -6.73 -0.57 -17.31
C VAL A 13 -6.30 -0.20 -18.74
N GLU A 14 -5.51 0.86 -18.85
CA GLU A 14 -4.89 1.33 -20.09
C GLU A 14 -3.37 1.24 -19.95
N HIS A 15 -2.69 0.83 -21.01
CA HIS A 15 -1.24 0.64 -21.01
C HIS A 15 -0.56 1.72 -21.84
N PHE A 16 0.48 2.34 -21.28
CA PHE A 16 1.32 3.30 -21.98
C PHE A 16 2.39 2.53 -22.79
N PRO A 17 2.55 2.81 -24.10
CA PRO A 17 3.70 2.31 -24.83
C PRO A 17 4.96 3.02 -24.32
N VAL A 18 5.94 2.24 -23.85
CA VAL A 18 7.24 2.75 -23.43
C VAL A 18 8.22 2.56 -24.59
N PRO A 19 8.98 3.60 -25.00
CA PRO A 19 10.00 3.49 -26.03
C PRO A 19 11.01 2.38 -25.72
N ARG A 20 11.49 1.67 -26.77
CA ARG A 20 12.36 0.50 -26.60
C ARG A 20 13.72 0.80 -25.94
N GLU A 21 14.19 2.04 -26.09
CA GLU A 21 15.44 2.55 -25.53
C GLU A 21 15.33 2.93 -24.04
N ILE A 22 14.13 2.86 -23.47
CA ILE A 22 13.86 3.23 -22.07
C ILE A 22 13.51 1.96 -21.26
N GLU A 23 14.32 1.67 -20.25
CA GLU A 23 14.01 0.67 -19.24
C GLU A 23 13.31 1.36 -18.05
N LEU A 24 11.97 1.49 -18.13
CA LEU A 24 11.16 2.24 -17.16
C LEU A 24 10.85 1.41 -15.90
N LEU A 25 11.88 0.95 -15.20
CA LEU A 25 11.76 0.22 -13.92
C LEU A 25 11.34 1.20 -12.82
N VAL A 26 10.04 1.44 -12.68
CA VAL A 26 9.48 2.53 -11.86
C VAL A 26 9.71 2.28 -10.37
N THR A 27 10.39 3.21 -9.69
CA THR A 27 10.62 3.19 -8.24
C THR A 27 10.08 4.42 -7.52
N GLY A 28 9.67 5.44 -8.24
CA GLY A 28 8.98 6.61 -7.71
C GLY A 28 8.26 7.36 -8.81
N MET A 29 7.14 8.00 -8.49
CA MET A 29 6.44 8.87 -9.43
C MET A 29 5.55 9.88 -8.69
N ASP A 30 5.48 11.08 -9.25
CA ASP A 30 4.61 12.16 -8.77
C ASP A 30 4.32 13.14 -9.90
N PHE A 31 3.21 13.86 -9.82
CA PHE A 31 2.82 14.82 -10.83
C PHE A 31 3.45 16.19 -10.63
N LEU A 32 3.93 16.78 -11.73
CA LEU A 32 4.35 18.18 -11.78
C LEU A 32 3.13 19.12 -11.82
N PRO A 33 3.30 20.40 -11.43
CA PRO A 33 2.18 21.37 -11.45
C PRO A 33 1.55 21.58 -12.83
N ASN A 34 2.30 21.33 -13.90
CA ASN A 34 1.80 21.43 -15.28
C ASN A 34 1.01 20.19 -15.76
N GLY A 35 0.90 19.16 -14.91
CA GLY A 35 0.19 17.92 -15.22
C GLY A 35 1.04 16.83 -15.86
N ASP A 36 2.34 17.07 -16.09
CA ASP A 36 3.26 16.02 -16.52
C ASP A 36 3.63 15.11 -15.34
N LEU A 37 4.05 13.88 -15.64
CA LEU A 37 4.39 12.88 -14.64
C LEU A 37 5.90 12.69 -14.56
N ALA A 38 6.49 13.01 -13.40
CA ALA A 38 7.88 12.68 -13.10
C ALA A 38 7.98 11.24 -12.59
N VAL A 39 8.93 10.48 -13.14
CA VAL A 39 9.16 9.08 -12.80
C VAL A 39 10.65 8.84 -12.59
N CYS A 40 11.05 8.31 -11.44
CA CYS A 40 12.41 7.80 -11.27
C CYS A 40 12.45 6.28 -11.46
N THR A 41 13.59 5.79 -11.91
CA THR A 41 13.81 4.37 -12.19
C THR A 41 14.87 3.78 -11.28
N TRP A 42 14.82 2.46 -11.09
CA TRP A 42 15.87 1.74 -10.37
C TRP A 42 17.28 1.98 -10.94
N LEU A 43 17.37 2.16 -12.26
CA LEU A 43 18.65 2.34 -12.96
C LEU A 43 19.25 3.75 -12.77
N GLY A 44 18.55 4.66 -12.10
CA GLY A 44 19.07 5.97 -11.76
C GLY A 44 18.70 7.08 -12.74
N ASP A 45 17.72 6.85 -13.58
CA ASP A 45 17.18 7.89 -14.47
C ASP A 45 15.91 8.51 -13.86
N VAL A 46 15.68 9.78 -14.21
CA VAL A 46 14.38 10.45 -14.02
C VAL A 46 13.86 10.85 -15.39
N TYR A 47 12.62 10.43 -15.68
CA TYR A 47 11.88 10.81 -16.89
C TYR A 47 10.73 11.75 -16.54
N ILE A 48 10.49 12.72 -17.42
CA ILE A 48 9.24 13.48 -17.46
C ILE A 48 8.40 12.87 -18.59
N ILE A 49 7.24 12.38 -18.22
CA ILE A 49 6.25 11.86 -19.16
C ILE A 49 5.26 12.98 -19.43
N GLU A 50 5.36 13.54 -20.62
CA GLU A 50 4.58 14.69 -21.05
C GLU A 50 3.19 14.26 -21.52
N GLN A 51 2.16 15.02 -21.13
CA GLN A 51 0.76 14.80 -21.48
C GLN A 51 0.21 13.41 -21.13
N PRO A 52 0.50 12.85 -19.91
CA PRO A 52 0.07 11.52 -19.54
C PRO A 52 -1.46 11.40 -19.41
N THR A 53 -2.17 12.53 -19.26
CA THR A 53 -3.63 12.58 -19.12
C THR A 53 -4.37 12.41 -20.46
N GLY A 54 -3.66 12.53 -21.57
CA GLY A 54 -4.19 12.27 -22.92
C GLY A 54 -4.28 10.79 -23.25
N ALA A 55 -4.32 10.49 -24.56
CA ALA A 55 -4.24 9.11 -25.03
C ALA A 55 -2.86 8.51 -24.68
N PRO A 56 -2.77 7.29 -24.14
CA PRO A 56 -1.49 6.70 -23.76
C PRO A 56 -0.43 6.68 -24.86
N ALA A 57 -0.86 6.48 -26.13
CA ALA A 57 0.02 6.47 -27.29
C ALA A 57 0.60 7.86 -27.67
N ALA A 58 0.03 8.94 -27.13
CA ALA A 58 0.49 10.32 -27.38
C ALA A 58 1.49 10.80 -26.34
N ALA A 59 1.67 10.08 -25.23
CA ALA A 59 2.61 10.42 -24.18
C ALA A 59 4.05 10.42 -24.70
N LYS A 60 4.82 11.43 -24.32
CA LYS A 60 6.23 11.58 -24.69
C LYS A 60 7.10 11.38 -23.45
N TYR A 61 8.27 10.80 -23.67
CA TYR A 61 9.22 10.49 -22.61
C TYR A 61 10.49 11.33 -22.79
N ARG A 62 10.74 12.23 -21.86
CA ARG A 62 11.96 13.06 -21.86
C ARG A 62 12.78 12.74 -20.64
N ARG A 63 14.06 12.39 -20.82
CA ARG A 63 14.97 12.17 -19.70
C ARG A 63 15.30 13.51 -19.05
N PHE A 64 15.04 13.63 -17.76
CA PHE A 64 15.29 14.84 -16.97
C PHE A 64 16.59 14.75 -16.17
N ALA A 65 16.92 13.58 -15.63
CA ALA A 65 18.16 13.35 -14.89
C ALA A 65 18.66 11.91 -15.09
N ARG A 66 19.93 11.68 -14.81
CA ARG A 66 20.59 10.37 -14.84
C ARG A 66 21.71 10.27 -13.83
N GLY A 67 22.17 9.05 -13.57
CA GLY A 67 23.33 8.79 -12.71
C GLY A 67 23.01 8.78 -11.23
N LEU A 68 21.74 8.68 -10.86
CA LEU A 68 21.31 8.51 -9.48
C LEU A 68 21.55 7.07 -8.99
N CYS A 69 21.79 6.89 -7.68
CA CYS A 69 22.08 5.59 -7.10
C CYS A 69 20.82 4.93 -6.56
N GLU A 70 20.29 3.98 -7.30
CA GLU A 70 19.12 3.16 -6.93
C GLU A 70 18.00 3.96 -6.25
N PRO A 71 17.36 4.91 -6.96
CA PRO A 71 16.28 5.71 -6.40
C PRO A 71 15.15 4.84 -5.81
N GLY A 72 14.79 5.07 -4.55
CA GLY A 72 13.71 4.37 -3.85
C GLY A 72 12.37 5.10 -3.86
N GLY A 73 12.32 6.30 -4.39
CA GLY A 73 11.12 7.10 -4.52
C GLY A 73 11.38 8.53 -4.97
N LEU A 74 10.29 9.21 -5.30
CA LEU A 74 10.30 10.57 -5.84
C LEU A 74 9.12 11.36 -5.28
N LYS A 75 9.32 12.64 -5.00
CA LYS A 75 8.28 13.59 -4.63
C LYS A 75 8.48 14.92 -5.34
N VAL A 76 7.41 15.51 -5.82
CA VAL A 76 7.39 16.86 -6.37
C VAL A 76 6.92 17.84 -5.30
N ILE A 77 7.71 18.88 -5.04
CA ILE A 77 7.38 19.94 -4.08
C ILE A 77 7.67 21.28 -4.72
N GLU A 78 6.64 22.11 -4.88
CA GLU A 78 6.73 23.44 -5.50
C GLU A 78 7.40 23.45 -6.89
N GLY A 79 7.23 22.34 -7.64
CA GLY A 79 7.78 22.15 -8.98
C GLY A 79 9.19 21.53 -9.02
N ASP A 80 9.89 21.47 -7.92
CA ASP A 80 11.18 20.78 -7.81
C ASP A 80 10.99 19.28 -7.57
N ILE A 81 11.93 18.48 -8.07
CA ILE A 81 11.90 17.03 -7.93
C ILE A 81 12.87 16.59 -6.83
N TYR A 82 12.33 15.91 -5.82
CA TYR A 82 13.10 15.33 -4.72
C TYR A 82 13.15 13.81 -4.89
N VAL A 83 14.34 13.24 -4.86
CA VAL A 83 14.57 11.81 -5.04
C VAL A 83 15.30 11.24 -3.83
N THR A 84 14.78 10.16 -3.29
CA THR A 84 15.49 9.38 -2.28
C THR A 84 16.36 8.36 -2.97
N GLN A 85 17.68 8.61 -2.94
CA GLN A 85 18.68 7.65 -3.38
C GLN A 85 19.08 6.72 -2.22
N LYS A 86 19.84 5.66 -2.52
CA LYS A 86 20.34 4.74 -1.50
C LYS A 86 21.08 5.48 -0.36
N GLN A 87 21.90 6.46 -0.70
CA GLN A 87 22.80 7.18 0.21
C GLN A 87 22.35 8.58 0.60
N GLU A 88 21.41 9.20 -0.12
CA GLU A 88 21.06 10.59 0.12
C GLU A 88 19.66 10.98 -0.35
N LEU A 89 19.13 12.05 0.22
CA LEU A 89 17.97 12.77 -0.28
C LEU A 89 18.47 13.91 -1.17
N THR A 90 18.11 13.87 -2.46
CA THR A 90 18.60 14.78 -3.49
C THR A 90 17.47 15.61 -4.07
N ARG A 91 17.69 16.91 -4.20
CA ARG A 91 16.83 17.82 -4.94
C ARG A 91 17.42 18.06 -6.33
N LEU A 92 16.61 17.88 -7.35
CA LEU A 92 16.97 18.06 -8.75
C LEU A 92 16.33 19.33 -9.29
N LYS A 93 17.13 20.16 -9.97
CA LYS A 93 16.65 21.36 -10.65
C LYS A 93 17.23 21.48 -12.05
N ASP A 94 16.42 22.03 -12.94
CA ASP A 94 16.80 22.58 -14.22
C ASP A 94 16.91 24.11 -14.04
N THR A 95 18.13 24.62 -13.92
CA THR A 95 18.36 26.06 -13.63
C THR A 95 18.48 26.91 -14.88
N ASP A 96 18.79 26.32 -16.03
CA ASP A 96 18.93 26.99 -17.31
C ASP A 96 17.70 26.85 -18.24
N GLY A 97 16.72 26.03 -17.86
CA GLY A 97 15.46 25.85 -18.57
C GLY A 97 15.57 25.00 -19.84
N ASN A 98 16.61 24.18 -19.96
CA ASN A 98 16.81 23.33 -21.14
C ASN A 98 16.03 22.00 -21.10
N GLY A 99 15.39 21.70 -19.98
CA GLY A 99 14.57 20.48 -19.78
C GLY A 99 15.32 19.31 -19.17
N GLU A 100 16.59 19.50 -18.78
CA GLU A 100 17.39 18.52 -18.05
C GLU A 100 17.89 19.13 -16.72
N ALA A 101 18.03 18.31 -15.69
CA ALA A 101 18.55 18.76 -14.41
C ALA A 101 20.06 19.03 -14.52
N ASP A 102 20.47 20.24 -14.15
CA ASP A 102 21.86 20.68 -14.07
C ASP A 102 22.32 20.93 -12.64
N LEU A 103 21.40 20.97 -11.66
CA LEU A 103 21.69 21.04 -10.23
C LEU A 103 21.17 19.80 -9.50
N PHE A 104 22.12 19.10 -8.87
CA PHE A 104 21.89 17.95 -7.99
C PHE A 104 22.32 18.35 -6.58
N GLU A 105 21.36 18.80 -5.78
CA GLU A 105 21.60 19.28 -4.43
C GLU A 105 21.39 18.16 -3.41
N CYS A 106 22.45 17.71 -2.75
CA CYS A 106 22.35 16.81 -1.61
C CYS A 106 21.77 17.56 -0.41
N LEU A 107 20.55 17.23 -0.02
CA LEU A 107 19.91 17.80 1.17
C LEU A 107 20.43 17.18 2.45
N ASN A 108 20.59 15.86 2.44
CA ASN A 108 21.10 15.10 3.58
C ASN A 108 21.57 13.71 3.16
N GLN A 109 22.63 13.20 3.82
CA GLN A 109 23.23 11.89 3.62
C GLN A 109 23.67 11.23 4.93
N ASP A 110 23.11 11.63 6.06
CA ASP A 110 23.62 11.26 7.40
C ASP A 110 23.18 9.86 7.87
N TRP A 111 22.81 8.94 6.97
CA TRP A 111 22.42 7.58 7.34
C TRP A 111 23.33 6.46 6.81
N GLY A 112 24.18 6.75 5.85
CA GLY A 112 25.08 5.77 5.24
C GLY A 112 24.36 4.65 4.46
N PHE A 113 25.14 3.76 3.84
CA PHE A 113 24.62 2.61 3.10
C PHE A 113 25.68 1.49 3.05
N THR A 114 25.23 0.29 2.65
CA THR A 114 26.08 -0.90 2.45
C THR A 114 26.10 -1.34 1.00
N GLY A 115 26.99 -2.25 0.65
CA GLY A 115 26.98 -2.92 -0.65
C GLY A 115 25.93 -4.04 -0.79
N ASN A 116 25.07 -4.25 0.21
CA ASN A 116 24.04 -5.28 0.15
C ASN A 116 22.93 -4.86 -0.81
N TYR A 117 22.49 -5.77 -1.68
CA TYR A 117 21.43 -5.48 -2.65
C TYR A 117 20.03 -5.31 -2.01
N HIS A 118 19.87 -5.66 -0.75
CA HIS A 118 18.66 -5.39 0.05
C HIS A 118 18.74 -4.09 0.85
N ASP A 119 19.81 -3.33 0.76
CA ASP A 119 19.94 -2.04 1.43
C ASP A 119 19.24 -0.95 0.59
N PHE A 120 17.94 -0.80 0.82
CA PHE A 120 17.13 0.24 0.19
C PHE A 120 16.84 1.37 1.15
N THR A 121 16.69 2.57 0.59
CA THR A 121 16.09 3.73 1.24
C THR A 121 14.88 4.13 0.41
N PHE A 122 13.69 3.96 0.97
CA PHE A 122 12.43 4.30 0.33
C PHE A 122 11.91 5.65 0.82
N GLY A 123 11.04 6.28 0.06
CA GLY A 123 10.50 7.61 0.33
C GLY A 123 10.84 8.60 -0.80
N PRO A 124 10.65 9.90 -0.59
CA PRO A 124 10.12 10.47 0.64
C PRO A 124 8.60 10.52 0.66
N THR A 125 8.05 10.57 1.86
CA THR A 125 6.72 11.14 2.11
C THR A 125 6.84 12.26 3.13
N LEU A 126 5.89 13.20 3.14
CA LEU A 126 5.95 14.36 4.02
C LEU A 126 5.02 14.23 5.20
N ASP A 127 5.47 14.68 6.37
CA ASP A 127 4.62 14.94 7.51
C ASP A 127 3.88 16.28 7.38
N ARG A 128 3.07 16.62 8.38
CA ARG A 128 2.31 17.89 8.42
C ARG A 128 3.18 19.14 8.47
N ASP A 129 4.41 19.02 8.96
CA ASP A 129 5.36 20.10 9.10
C ASP A 129 6.29 20.24 7.87
N GLY A 130 6.10 19.32 6.88
CA GLY A 130 6.87 19.28 5.65
C GLY A 130 8.24 18.61 5.79
N ASN A 131 8.48 17.88 6.87
CA ASN A 131 9.69 17.07 7.01
C ASN A 131 9.57 15.80 6.17
N PHE A 132 10.70 15.26 5.75
CA PHE A 132 10.78 14.09 4.89
C PHE A 132 10.92 12.80 5.73
N HIS A 133 9.97 11.89 5.60
CA HIS A 133 10.09 10.53 6.12
C HIS A 133 10.75 9.63 5.08
N LEU A 134 11.82 8.96 5.49
CA LEU A 134 12.57 8.01 4.70
C LEU A 134 12.61 6.66 5.42
N PHE A 135 12.35 5.59 4.69
CA PHE A 135 12.18 4.25 5.24
C PHE A 135 13.37 3.38 4.87
N ARG A 136 14.20 3.07 5.87
CA ARG A 136 15.38 2.24 5.70
C ARG A 136 15.02 0.76 5.81
N ASN A 137 15.45 -0.02 4.83
CA ASN A 137 15.26 -1.46 4.84
C ASN A 137 16.12 -2.11 5.93
N GLY A 138 15.51 -2.89 6.83
CA GLY A 138 16.19 -3.64 7.89
C GLY A 138 16.59 -5.06 7.48
N ASN A 139 16.06 -5.57 6.35
CA ASN A 139 16.32 -6.93 5.92
C ASN A 139 17.83 -7.18 5.71
N ARG A 140 18.36 -8.15 6.44
CA ARG A 140 19.81 -8.46 6.51
C ARG A 140 20.68 -7.33 7.10
N GLY A 141 20.16 -6.58 8.06
CA GLY A 141 20.88 -5.54 8.80
C GLY A 141 21.98 -6.10 9.71
N LEU A 142 22.98 -6.77 9.12
CA LEU A 142 24.17 -7.30 9.83
C LEU A 142 25.37 -6.36 9.70
N TYR A 143 25.14 -5.14 9.24
CA TYR A 143 26.21 -4.18 8.95
C TYR A 143 26.16 -3.03 9.96
N ASP A 144 27.33 -2.54 10.32
CA ASP A 144 27.50 -1.39 11.21
C ASP A 144 27.19 -0.07 10.51
N VAL A 145 25.95 0.05 10.03
CA VAL A 145 25.42 1.24 9.35
C VAL A 145 24.22 1.72 10.15
N PRO A 146 24.13 3.00 10.50
CA PRO A 146 23.04 3.52 11.29
C PRO A 146 21.69 3.45 10.56
N PHE A 147 20.62 3.38 11.36
CA PHE A 147 19.22 3.48 10.93
C PHE A 147 18.69 2.34 10.04
N MET A 148 19.37 1.20 9.90
CA MET A 148 18.80 0.06 9.21
C MET A 148 17.52 -0.42 9.93
N GLY A 149 16.39 -0.51 9.20
CA GLY A 149 15.09 -0.88 9.76
C GLY A 149 14.38 0.24 10.51
N TRP A 150 14.71 1.49 10.21
CA TRP A 150 14.07 2.67 10.80
C TRP A 150 13.32 3.50 9.75
N ASP A 151 12.23 4.14 10.21
CA ASP A 151 11.73 5.37 9.63
C ASP A 151 12.55 6.51 10.23
N ILE A 152 13.22 7.28 9.38
CA ILE A 152 14.02 8.45 9.75
C ILE A 152 13.39 9.70 9.17
N VAL A 153 13.45 10.78 9.95
CA VAL A 153 12.92 12.08 9.55
C VAL A 153 14.07 13.01 9.22
N VAL A 154 14.14 13.43 7.97
CA VAL A 154 15.00 14.54 7.54
C VAL A 154 14.20 15.83 7.67
N SER A 155 14.74 16.82 8.38
CA SER A 155 14.09 18.13 8.52
C SER A 155 13.86 18.78 7.15
N ARG A 156 12.82 19.63 7.06
CA ARG A 156 12.47 20.33 5.81
C ARG A 156 13.64 21.08 5.17
N ASP A 157 14.56 21.61 6.00
CA ASP A 157 15.77 22.31 5.55
C ASP A 157 16.96 21.37 5.26
N GLY A 158 16.78 20.07 5.41
CA GLY A 158 17.79 19.04 5.16
C GLY A 158 18.86 18.89 6.25
N ARG A 159 18.86 19.72 7.31
CA ARG A 159 20.00 19.83 8.24
C ARG A 159 20.09 18.74 9.29
N THR A 160 19.00 18.09 9.61
CA THR A 160 18.96 17.10 10.69
C THR A 160 18.28 15.81 10.26
N VAL A 161 18.77 14.70 10.81
CA VAL A 161 18.13 13.38 10.73
C VAL A 161 17.78 12.92 12.13
N THR A 162 16.55 12.54 12.34
CA THR A 162 16.08 11.99 13.61
C THR A 162 15.38 10.66 13.43
N PRO A 163 15.58 9.66 14.32
CA PRO A 163 14.85 8.41 14.28
C PRO A 163 13.39 8.64 14.67
N PHE A 164 12.44 8.04 13.95
CA PHE A 164 11.02 8.15 14.24
C PHE A 164 10.45 6.87 14.87
N CYS A 165 10.58 5.74 14.17
CA CYS A 165 10.18 4.43 14.67
C CYS A 165 11.06 3.34 14.06
N ALA A 166 11.00 2.13 14.65
CA ALA A 166 11.90 1.04 14.31
C ALA A 166 11.15 -0.26 13.97
N GLY A 167 11.91 -1.27 13.57
CA GLY A 167 11.40 -2.60 13.31
C GLY A 167 10.83 -2.80 11.91
N LEU A 168 11.32 -2.04 10.93
CA LEU A 168 10.94 -2.15 9.53
C LEU A 168 11.84 -3.17 8.82
N ARG A 169 11.23 -4.14 8.13
CA ARG A 169 11.98 -5.16 7.38
C ARG A 169 12.21 -4.76 5.93
N SER A 170 11.13 -4.58 5.18
CA SER A 170 11.13 -4.21 3.76
C SER A 170 9.98 -3.24 3.46
N PRO A 171 10.13 -1.96 3.84
CA PRO A 171 9.08 -0.96 3.81
C PRO A 171 8.94 -0.36 2.41
N ASN A 172 8.45 -1.13 1.43
CA ASN A 172 8.42 -0.69 0.04
C ASN A 172 7.36 0.37 -0.26
N GLY A 173 6.17 0.30 0.32
CA GLY A 173 5.12 1.29 0.11
C GLY A 173 5.07 2.32 1.23
N PHE A 174 4.84 3.56 0.88
CA PHE A 174 4.78 4.68 1.82
C PHE A 174 3.83 5.76 1.35
N GLY A 175 3.32 6.55 2.28
CA GLY A 175 2.45 7.67 2.00
C GLY A 175 1.94 8.33 3.27
N SER A 176 1.11 9.37 3.10
CA SER A 176 0.41 10.04 4.19
C SER A 176 -1.11 9.88 4.00
N PHE A 177 -1.81 9.66 5.10
CA PHE A 177 -3.26 9.57 5.14
C PHE A 177 -3.75 10.07 6.51
N ALA A 178 -4.84 10.85 6.51
CA ALA A 178 -5.39 11.48 7.72
C ALA A 178 -4.34 12.29 8.52
N GLY A 179 -3.31 12.80 7.82
CA GLY A 179 -2.20 13.55 8.41
C GLY A 179 -1.21 12.71 9.22
N GLU A 180 -1.23 11.41 9.05
CA GLU A 180 -0.30 10.45 9.65
C GLU A 180 0.51 9.73 8.58
N ILE A 181 1.62 9.12 8.99
CA ILE A 181 2.53 8.40 8.10
C ILE A 181 2.12 6.92 8.03
N TRP A 182 2.13 6.39 6.83
CA TRP A 182 1.73 5.02 6.52
C TRP A 182 2.79 4.31 5.70
N MET A 183 2.93 3.01 5.95
CA MET A 183 3.91 2.18 5.28
C MET A 183 3.39 0.75 5.10
N THR A 184 3.70 0.16 3.94
CA THR A 184 3.47 -1.27 3.70
C THR A 184 4.74 -2.07 4.00
N GLU A 185 4.57 -3.20 4.65
CA GLU A 185 5.63 -4.13 5.00
C GLU A 185 5.47 -5.44 4.23
N ASN A 186 6.56 -6.01 3.76
CA ASN A 186 6.53 -7.29 3.08
C ASN A 186 6.64 -8.47 4.05
N GLN A 187 5.96 -9.57 3.68
CA GLN A 187 6.13 -10.86 4.33
C GLN A 187 7.62 -11.26 4.38
N GLY A 188 8.03 -11.92 5.45
CA GLY A 188 9.41 -12.39 5.59
C GLY A 188 9.71 -12.91 6.98
N ASN A 189 10.99 -12.97 7.31
CA ASN A 189 11.39 -13.27 8.67
C ASN A 189 10.80 -12.25 9.65
N TRP A 190 10.18 -12.71 10.72
CA TRP A 190 9.45 -11.91 11.71
C TRP A 190 8.19 -11.21 11.16
N MET A 191 7.88 -11.35 9.88
CA MET A 191 6.73 -10.78 9.22
C MET A 191 5.83 -11.91 8.71
N GLY A 192 4.79 -12.24 9.47
CA GLY A 192 3.91 -13.37 9.17
C GLY A 192 3.19 -13.26 7.83
N ALA A 193 2.81 -12.05 7.46
CA ALA A 193 2.21 -11.70 6.17
C ALA A 193 2.58 -10.26 5.81
N CYS A 194 2.25 -9.82 4.59
CA CYS A 194 2.28 -8.40 4.25
C CYS A 194 1.30 -7.62 5.13
N LYS A 195 1.63 -6.37 5.45
CA LYS A 195 0.82 -5.55 6.34
C LYS A 195 0.90 -4.06 6.00
N LEU A 196 -0.14 -3.34 6.37
CA LEU A 196 -0.21 -1.88 6.32
C LEU A 196 -0.11 -1.34 7.74
N ASN A 197 0.92 -0.53 7.99
CA ASN A 197 1.18 0.09 9.28
C ASN A 197 0.86 1.58 9.26
N ASN A 198 0.20 2.06 10.32
CA ASN A 198 0.23 3.45 10.72
C ASN A 198 1.47 3.67 11.57
N LEU A 199 2.41 4.51 11.12
CA LEU A 199 3.67 4.74 11.84
C LEU A 199 3.51 5.86 12.87
N ARG A 200 3.97 5.58 14.09
CA ARG A 200 3.97 6.52 15.22
C ARG A 200 5.32 6.57 15.88
N ALA A 201 5.71 7.74 16.34
CA ALA A 201 6.99 7.98 16.99
C ALA A 201 7.26 6.99 18.13
N GLY A 202 8.47 6.44 18.19
CA GLY A 202 8.93 5.55 19.24
C GLY A 202 8.34 4.14 19.23
N ARG A 203 7.46 3.79 18.27
CA ARG A 203 6.92 2.43 18.16
C ARG A 203 7.87 1.48 17.44
N PHE A 204 7.66 0.18 17.67
CA PHE A 204 8.39 -0.91 17.03
C PHE A 204 7.42 -1.78 16.20
N TYR A 205 7.79 -2.08 14.95
CA TYR A 205 6.91 -2.74 13.98
C TYR A 205 7.27 -4.18 13.66
N GLY A 206 8.23 -4.78 14.38
CA GLY A 206 8.38 -6.23 14.48
C GLY A 206 9.67 -6.81 13.91
N TYR A 207 10.53 -6.07 13.20
CA TYR A 207 11.78 -6.63 12.69
C TYR A 207 12.94 -6.39 13.67
N PRO A 208 13.40 -7.43 14.43
CA PRO A 208 14.34 -7.23 15.50
C PRO A 208 15.80 -6.99 15.05
N SER A 209 16.14 -7.34 13.80
CA SER A 209 17.49 -7.09 13.25
C SER A 209 17.67 -5.65 12.80
N THR A 210 17.12 -4.71 13.55
CA THR A 210 17.25 -3.29 13.37
C THR A 210 18.57 -2.83 13.99
N THR A 211 19.39 -2.09 13.22
CA THR A 211 20.63 -1.51 13.76
C THR A 211 20.35 -0.33 14.68
N PRO A 212 21.25 -0.01 15.62
CA PRO A 212 21.08 1.14 16.51
C PRO A 212 20.96 2.44 15.72
N ALA A 213 20.05 3.29 16.12
CA ALA A 213 19.88 4.59 15.49
C ALA A 213 21.09 5.51 15.74
N PRO A 214 21.49 5.84 16.95
CA PRO A 214 22.73 6.56 17.21
C PRO A 214 23.90 5.58 17.37
N LYS A 215 25.10 5.98 16.96
CA LYS A 215 26.32 5.16 17.05
C LYS A 215 26.63 4.57 18.43
N ASP A 216 26.08 5.15 19.50
CA ASP A 216 26.46 4.85 20.87
C ASP A 216 25.39 4.12 21.70
N LYS A 217 24.26 3.77 21.10
CA LYS A 217 23.18 3.05 21.79
C LYS A 217 22.67 1.89 20.96
N TRP A 218 22.84 0.69 21.46
CA TRP A 218 22.19 -0.49 20.90
C TRP A 218 20.69 -0.39 21.15
N PHE A 219 19.91 -0.71 20.12
CA PHE A 219 18.47 -0.83 20.21
C PHE A 219 18.12 -2.25 20.66
N ASP A 220 17.65 -2.39 21.90
CA ASP A 220 17.10 -3.65 22.37
C ASP A 220 15.71 -3.82 21.79
N ALA A 221 15.59 -4.68 20.78
CA ALA A 221 14.32 -4.91 20.11
C ALA A 221 13.27 -5.46 21.09
N PRO A 222 12.07 -4.86 21.16
CA PRO A 222 10.97 -5.38 21.97
C PRO A 222 10.57 -6.80 21.54
N THR A 223 10.05 -7.57 22.49
CA THR A 223 9.48 -8.90 22.24
C THR A 223 8.09 -8.86 21.62
N GLU A 224 7.45 -7.69 21.65
CA GLU A 224 6.15 -7.42 21.08
C GLU A 224 6.25 -6.28 20.09
N PHE A 225 5.37 -6.25 19.12
CA PHE A 225 5.32 -5.21 18.10
C PHE A 225 3.94 -4.53 18.03
N SER A 226 3.92 -3.30 17.53
CA SER A 226 2.69 -2.58 17.26
C SER A 226 1.88 -3.31 16.19
N PRO A 227 0.60 -3.65 16.43
CA PRO A 227 -0.22 -4.35 15.45
C PRO A 227 -0.40 -3.47 14.21
N PRO A 228 -0.44 -4.05 13.01
CA PRO A 228 -0.76 -3.32 11.80
C PRO A 228 -2.23 -2.91 11.78
N ALA A 229 -2.55 -1.86 11.03
CA ALA A 229 -3.93 -1.52 10.75
C ALA A 229 -4.62 -2.58 9.86
N VAL A 230 -3.87 -3.18 8.92
CA VAL A 230 -4.38 -4.24 8.05
C VAL A 230 -3.30 -5.30 7.83
N TRP A 231 -3.67 -6.54 8.04
CA TRP A 231 -2.97 -7.71 7.52
C TRP A 231 -3.51 -8.06 6.13
N PHE A 232 -2.61 -8.25 5.18
CA PHE A 232 -2.98 -8.75 3.85
C PHE A 232 -2.85 -10.27 3.85
N PRO A 233 -3.92 -11.04 3.59
CA PRO A 233 -3.80 -12.48 3.46
C PRO A 233 -2.88 -12.84 2.29
N TYR A 234 -2.16 -13.94 2.40
CA TYR A 234 -1.17 -14.38 1.40
C TYR A 234 -1.78 -14.56 0.00
N SER A 235 -3.07 -14.89 -0.07
CA SER A 235 -3.82 -14.97 -1.32
C SER A 235 -3.97 -13.63 -2.05
N LEU A 236 -3.94 -12.52 -1.31
CA LEU A 236 -4.00 -11.16 -1.89
C LEU A 236 -2.62 -10.55 -2.10
N SER A 237 -1.70 -10.74 -1.16
CA SER A 237 -0.42 -10.06 -1.23
C SER A 237 0.71 -10.93 -0.73
N LYS A 238 1.76 -10.98 -1.53
CA LYS A 238 3.06 -11.59 -1.23
C LYS A 238 4.16 -10.53 -1.13
N SER A 239 3.93 -9.36 -1.70
CA SER A 239 4.86 -8.23 -1.70
C SER A 239 4.08 -6.92 -1.83
N ALA A 240 3.58 -6.41 -0.72
CA ALA A 240 2.87 -5.13 -0.69
C ALA A 240 3.79 -3.98 -1.08
N SER A 241 3.25 -3.02 -1.85
CA SER A 241 4.01 -1.93 -2.43
C SER A 241 3.29 -0.57 -2.28
N GLY A 242 3.40 0.29 -3.26
CA GLY A 242 2.97 1.69 -3.23
C GLY A 242 1.55 1.92 -2.73
N ILE A 243 1.35 3.07 -2.11
CA ILE A 243 0.09 3.52 -1.52
C ILE A 243 -0.43 4.71 -2.31
N ALA A 244 -1.74 4.77 -2.55
CA ALA A 244 -2.44 5.97 -3.02
C ALA A 244 -3.80 6.11 -2.34
N VAL A 245 -4.18 7.34 -1.99
CA VAL A 245 -5.48 7.64 -1.37
C VAL A 245 -6.44 8.14 -2.43
N ILE A 246 -7.65 7.60 -2.44
CA ILE A 246 -8.72 8.03 -3.34
C ILE A 246 -9.34 9.32 -2.78
N GLU A 247 -8.93 10.46 -3.29
CA GLU A 247 -9.47 11.77 -2.87
C GLU A 247 -10.52 12.31 -3.83
N ASP A 248 -10.48 11.85 -5.08
CA ASP A 248 -11.32 12.36 -6.18
C ASP A 248 -12.55 11.46 -6.41
N GLU A 249 -13.74 12.08 -6.40
CA GLU A 249 -15.00 11.39 -6.68
C GLU A 249 -15.10 10.86 -8.12
N ARG A 250 -14.30 11.42 -9.05
CA ARG A 250 -14.21 10.94 -10.44
C ARG A 250 -13.65 9.53 -10.55
N PHE A 251 -13.01 9.01 -9.48
CA PHE A 251 -12.52 7.62 -9.42
C PHE A 251 -13.57 6.63 -8.91
N GLY A 252 -14.80 7.04 -8.65
CA GLY A 252 -15.93 6.19 -8.28
C GLY A 252 -16.26 6.21 -6.77
N PRO A 253 -16.92 5.16 -6.25
CA PRO A 253 -17.63 5.24 -4.97
C PRO A 253 -16.74 5.11 -3.71
N PHE A 254 -15.41 4.99 -3.86
CA PHE A 254 -14.50 4.62 -2.77
C PHE A 254 -13.66 5.79 -2.23
N ARG A 255 -14.12 7.03 -2.40
CA ARG A 255 -13.43 8.21 -1.87
C ARG A 255 -13.12 8.06 -0.37
N GLY A 256 -11.93 8.48 0.04
CA GLY A 256 -11.42 8.37 1.41
C GLY A 256 -10.81 7.02 1.75
N GLN A 257 -10.76 6.10 0.80
CA GLN A 257 -10.11 4.79 0.96
C GLN A 257 -8.73 4.77 0.31
N MET A 258 -7.94 3.78 0.67
CA MET A 258 -6.58 3.60 0.22
C MET A 258 -6.49 2.48 -0.81
N LEU A 259 -5.69 2.69 -1.84
CA LEU A 259 -5.25 1.64 -2.76
C LEU A 259 -3.82 1.25 -2.41
N VAL A 260 -3.54 -0.04 -2.42
CA VAL A 260 -2.22 -0.59 -2.13
C VAL A 260 -1.81 -1.52 -3.27
N GLY A 261 -0.66 -1.23 -3.86
CA GLY A 261 -0.05 -2.06 -4.89
C GLY A 261 0.43 -3.39 -4.35
N GLU A 262 0.45 -4.38 -5.20
CA GLU A 262 1.01 -5.69 -4.95
C GLU A 262 1.96 -6.06 -6.08
N PHE A 263 3.23 -6.23 -5.71
CA PHE A 263 4.31 -6.36 -6.65
C PHE A 263 4.33 -7.75 -7.33
N GLN A 264 4.29 -8.82 -6.52
CA GLN A 264 4.52 -10.17 -7.05
C GLN A 264 3.37 -10.68 -7.93
N ASN A 265 2.13 -10.41 -7.55
CA ASN A 265 0.95 -10.81 -8.33
C ASN A 265 0.54 -9.77 -9.39
N ALA A 266 1.21 -8.60 -9.42
CA ALA A 266 0.91 -7.49 -10.31
C ALA A 266 -0.57 -7.05 -10.20
N THR A 267 -1.00 -6.72 -8.98
CA THR A 267 -2.38 -6.34 -8.66
C THR A 267 -2.45 -5.10 -7.78
N VAL A 268 -3.65 -4.58 -7.58
CA VAL A 268 -3.95 -3.53 -6.62
C VAL A 268 -5.06 -4.01 -5.70
N THR A 269 -4.91 -3.76 -4.42
CA THR A 269 -5.93 -4.01 -3.39
C THR A 269 -6.53 -2.70 -2.92
N ARG A 270 -7.75 -2.75 -2.38
CA ARG A 270 -8.47 -1.61 -1.79
C ARG A 270 -8.58 -1.80 -0.29
N VAL A 271 -8.33 -0.75 0.47
CA VAL A 271 -8.33 -0.75 1.93
C VAL A 271 -9.28 0.32 2.46
N PHE A 272 -10.16 -0.07 3.36
CA PHE A 272 -10.94 0.82 4.21
C PHE A 272 -10.33 0.83 5.61
N LEU A 273 -10.22 2.01 6.21
CA LEU A 273 -9.62 2.22 7.52
C LEU A 273 -10.58 2.96 8.46
N GLU A 274 -10.58 2.55 9.72
CA GLU A 274 -11.27 3.26 10.80
C GLU A 274 -10.42 3.29 12.07
N GLN A 275 -10.72 4.23 12.96
CA GLN A 275 -10.14 4.27 14.31
C GLN A 275 -11.12 3.68 15.32
N VAL A 276 -10.63 2.74 16.13
CA VAL A 276 -11.36 2.16 17.25
C VAL A 276 -10.50 2.26 18.49
N ASN A 277 -11.02 2.92 19.54
CA ASN A 277 -10.28 3.15 20.80
C ASN A 277 -8.87 3.77 20.60
N GLY A 278 -8.72 4.65 19.58
CA GLY A 278 -7.46 5.34 19.28
C GLY A 278 -6.44 4.55 18.44
N GLU A 279 -6.77 3.31 18.03
CA GLU A 279 -5.95 2.50 17.14
C GLU A 279 -6.62 2.35 15.77
N TRP A 280 -5.79 2.37 14.72
CA TRP A 280 -6.23 2.13 13.36
C TRP A 280 -6.42 0.64 13.09
N GLN A 281 -7.49 0.31 12.40
CA GLN A 281 -7.80 -1.02 11.90
C GLN A 281 -8.64 -0.89 10.63
N GLY A 282 -8.85 -1.99 9.90
CA GLY A 282 -9.63 -1.88 8.68
C GLY A 282 -9.74 -3.18 7.89
N CYS A 283 -10.30 -3.03 6.71
CA CYS A 283 -10.66 -4.12 5.83
C CYS A 283 -9.98 -4.00 4.47
N VAL A 284 -9.63 -5.12 3.85
CA VAL A 284 -9.02 -5.19 2.52
C VAL A 284 -9.82 -6.07 1.57
N TRP A 285 -9.88 -5.64 0.31
CA TRP A 285 -10.47 -6.34 -0.84
C TRP A 285 -9.48 -6.42 -1.99
N PRO A 286 -9.63 -7.39 -2.90
CA PRO A 286 -9.08 -7.25 -4.25
C PRO A 286 -9.62 -5.97 -4.89
N PHE A 287 -8.87 -5.36 -5.81
CA PHE A 287 -9.37 -4.19 -6.54
C PHE A 287 -9.17 -4.29 -8.05
N ALA A 288 -7.92 -4.36 -8.53
CA ALA A 288 -7.61 -4.38 -9.94
C ALA A 288 -6.46 -5.33 -10.28
N LYS A 289 -6.49 -5.87 -11.49
CA LYS A 289 -5.44 -6.71 -12.10
C LYS A 289 -5.31 -6.40 -13.59
N GLY A 290 -4.34 -7.03 -14.24
CA GLY A 290 -4.10 -6.87 -15.68
C GLY A 290 -2.99 -5.88 -15.98
N PHE A 291 -2.14 -5.58 -15.01
CA PHE A 291 -0.95 -4.76 -15.19
C PHE A 291 0.17 -5.53 -15.88
N TYR A 292 1.02 -4.82 -16.64
CA TYR A 292 2.06 -5.46 -17.45
C TYR A 292 3.34 -5.75 -16.69
N SER A 293 3.53 -5.17 -15.50
CA SER A 293 4.65 -5.48 -14.63
C SER A 293 4.23 -5.55 -13.16
N GLY A 294 5.14 -5.91 -12.26
CA GLY A 294 4.90 -5.89 -10.83
C GLY A 294 4.52 -4.49 -10.36
N VAL A 295 3.36 -4.33 -9.74
CA VAL A 295 2.90 -3.02 -9.29
C VAL A 295 3.77 -2.52 -8.15
N ASN A 296 4.50 -1.42 -8.39
CA ASN A 296 5.44 -0.87 -7.43
C ASN A 296 5.02 0.50 -6.87
N ARG A 297 4.55 1.40 -7.72
CA ARG A 297 4.14 2.76 -7.32
C ARG A 297 2.76 3.10 -7.85
N LEU A 298 2.03 3.87 -7.05
CA LEU A 298 0.70 4.37 -7.36
C LEU A 298 0.69 5.90 -7.18
N SER A 299 0.05 6.62 -8.11
CA SER A 299 -0.18 8.06 -8.00
C SER A 299 -1.47 8.46 -8.70
N PHE A 300 -2.29 9.29 -8.07
CA PHE A 300 -3.44 9.88 -8.74
C PHE A 300 -3.02 11.08 -9.59
N GLY A 301 -3.51 11.13 -10.82
CA GLY A 301 -3.29 12.26 -11.71
C GLY A 301 -4.32 13.37 -11.53
N PRO A 302 -4.06 14.55 -12.12
CA PRO A 302 -4.98 15.69 -12.09
C PRO A 302 -6.29 15.40 -12.82
N ASP A 303 -6.32 14.34 -13.64
CA ASP A 303 -7.51 13.84 -14.34
C ASP A 303 -8.37 12.90 -13.48
N GLY A 304 -8.00 12.68 -12.20
CA GLY A 304 -8.71 11.81 -11.27
C GLY A 304 -8.52 10.31 -11.54
N LYS A 305 -7.53 9.94 -12.38
CA LYS A 305 -7.21 8.55 -12.68
C LYS A 305 -6.00 8.08 -11.89
N LEU A 306 -5.93 6.77 -11.64
CA LEU A 306 -4.79 6.16 -10.97
C LEU A 306 -3.71 5.77 -11.99
N TYR A 307 -2.50 6.25 -11.79
CA TYR A 307 -1.32 5.85 -12.54
C TYR A 307 -0.55 4.80 -11.76
N VAL A 308 -0.12 3.76 -12.45
CA VAL A 308 0.49 2.57 -11.87
C VAL A 308 1.85 2.35 -12.52
N GLY A 309 2.90 2.51 -11.74
CA GLY A 309 4.28 2.27 -12.15
C GLY A 309 4.71 0.87 -11.79
N GLY A 310 5.17 0.12 -12.78
CA GLY A 310 5.58 -1.26 -12.61
C GLY A 310 7.07 -1.48 -12.79
N CYS A 311 7.62 -2.43 -12.03
CA CYS A 311 8.96 -2.95 -12.27
C CYS A 311 9.07 -4.40 -11.83
N LYS A 312 9.99 -5.13 -12.42
CA LYS A 312 10.53 -6.41 -11.92
C LYS A 312 11.95 -6.59 -12.43
N ASN A 313 12.72 -7.41 -11.78
CA ASN A 313 14.06 -7.79 -12.20
C ASN A 313 14.34 -9.25 -11.79
N ALA A 314 15.54 -9.75 -12.05
CA ALA A 314 15.92 -11.12 -11.72
C ALA A 314 15.83 -11.44 -10.22
N ALA A 315 16.00 -10.45 -9.33
CA ALA A 315 15.91 -10.60 -7.88
C ALA A 315 14.48 -10.40 -7.34
N TRP A 316 13.65 -9.60 -8.04
CA TRP A 316 12.28 -9.28 -7.67
C TRP A 316 11.31 -9.73 -8.76
N ALA A 317 10.93 -11.00 -8.67
CA ALA A 317 10.03 -11.61 -9.63
C ALA A 317 8.58 -11.13 -9.43
N ALA A 318 7.89 -10.95 -10.56
CA ALA A 318 6.46 -10.70 -10.61
C ALA A 318 5.80 -11.60 -11.65
N VAL A 319 4.57 -11.99 -11.40
CA VAL A 319 3.74 -12.75 -12.36
C VAL A 319 3.15 -11.75 -13.35
N ALA A 320 4.00 -11.27 -14.28
CA ALA A 320 3.63 -10.26 -15.25
C ALA A 320 4.46 -10.43 -16.54
N PRO A 321 3.92 -10.01 -17.71
CA PRO A 321 4.55 -10.27 -19.01
C PRO A 321 5.78 -9.41 -19.31
N LYS A 322 5.93 -8.25 -18.64
CA LYS A 322 7.01 -7.28 -18.92
C LYS A 322 7.83 -6.97 -17.68
N ASP A 323 9.04 -6.48 -17.87
CA ASP A 323 9.93 -6.09 -16.77
C ASP A 323 9.59 -4.71 -16.20
N TYR A 324 8.93 -3.86 -16.96
CA TYR A 324 8.48 -2.53 -16.56
C TYR A 324 7.17 -2.17 -17.25
N SER A 325 6.42 -1.27 -16.64
CA SER A 325 5.23 -0.69 -17.26
C SER A 325 4.86 0.66 -16.63
N LEU A 326 4.13 1.45 -17.40
CA LEU A 326 3.29 2.51 -16.90
C LEU A 326 1.87 2.20 -17.36
N ASP A 327 0.96 2.13 -16.42
CA ASP A 327 -0.42 1.80 -16.66
C ASP A 327 -1.32 2.89 -16.03
N ARG A 328 -2.57 2.97 -16.48
CA ARG A 328 -3.56 3.90 -15.95
C ARG A 328 -4.88 3.19 -15.71
N VAL A 329 -5.47 3.41 -14.53
CA VAL A 329 -6.80 2.88 -14.18
C VAL A 329 -7.81 4.03 -14.19
N SER A 330 -8.88 3.85 -14.94
CA SER A 330 -9.96 4.83 -15.09
C SER A 330 -11.28 4.23 -14.63
N PHE A 331 -12.08 4.99 -13.89
CA PHE A 331 -13.46 4.65 -13.59
C PHE A 331 -14.33 4.85 -14.84
N THR A 332 -15.18 3.88 -15.16
CA THR A 332 -16.02 3.90 -16.38
C THR A 332 -17.34 4.64 -16.20
N GLY A 333 -17.66 5.05 -14.97
CA GLY A 333 -18.97 5.59 -14.61
C GLY A 333 -19.97 4.53 -14.13
N ARG A 334 -19.63 3.25 -14.24
CA ARG A 334 -20.49 2.15 -13.75
C ARG A 334 -20.12 1.78 -12.32
N VAL A 335 -20.97 2.13 -11.37
CA VAL A 335 -20.77 1.77 -9.97
C VAL A 335 -20.89 0.26 -9.80
N PRO A 336 -19.86 -0.44 -9.28
CA PRO A 336 -19.96 -1.88 -9.01
C PRO A 336 -20.90 -2.12 -7.82
N PHE A 337 -21.59 -3.27 -7.77
CA PHE A 337 -22.18 -3.73 -6.53
C PHE A 337 -21.08 -4.33 -5.65
N GLU A 338 -20.79 -3.66 -4.53
CA GLU A 338 -19.63 -3.97 -3.71
C GLU A 338 -19.87 -3.61 -2.24
N ILE A 339 -19.21 -4.33 -1.32
CA ILE A 339 -19.08 -3.89 0.07
C ILE A 339 -18.11 -2.70 0.07
N ARG A 340 -18.63 -1.52 0.38
CA ARG A 340 -17.86 -0.27 0.39
C ARG A 340 -17.02 -0.12 1.66
N GLU A 341 -17.62 -0.43 2.82
CA GLU A 341 -17.02 -0.27 4.15
C GLU A 341 -17.41 -1.43 5.05
N VAL A 342 -16.53 -1.80 5.94
CA VAL A 342 -16.82 -2.70 7.06
C VAL A 342 -16.38 -2.02 8.34
N ARG A 343 -17.30 -1.79 9.27
CA ARG A 343 -17.02 -1.18 10.56
C ARG A 343 -17.26 -2.16 11.68
N ALA A 344 -16.33 -2.21 12.64
CA ALA A 344 -16.52 -2.97 13.85
C ALA A 344 -17.54 -2.27 14.77
N HIS A 345 -18.44 -3.03 15.34
CA HIS A 345 -19.36 -2.65 16.39
C HIS A 345 -19.14 -3.54 17.61
N ARG A 346 -19.81 -3.24 18.71
CA ARG A 346 -19.66 -3.98 19.96
C ARG A 346 -20.03 -5.48 19.82
N ASP A 347 -20.95 -5.80 18.93
CA ASP A 347 -21.55 -7.13 18.76
C ASP A 347 -21.35 -7.73 17.36
N GLY A 348 -20.46 -7.18 16.55
CA GLY A 348 -20.18 -7.66 15.21
C GLY A 348 -19.72 -6.60 14.23
N PHE A 349 -20.13 -6.74 12.96
CA PHE A 349 -19.76 -5.82 11.90
C PHE A 349 -20.98 -5.14 11.28
N GLU A 350 -20.83 -3.87 10.89
CA GLU A 350 -21.75 -3.18 9.99
C GLU A 350 -21.06 -3.04 8.61
N LEU A 351 -21.70 -3.57 7.58
CA LEU A 351 -21.25 -3.49 6.21
C LEU A 351 -22.07 -2.44 5.47
N THR A 352 -21.40 -1.49 4.80
CA THR A 352 -22.06 -0.51 3.92
C THR A 352 -21.79 -0.89 2.47
N PHE A 353 -22.81 -0.82 1.63
CA PHE A 353 -22.74 -1.21 0.22
C PHE A 353 -22.75 -0.01 -0.72
N THR A 354 -22.31 -0.21 -1.95
CA THR A 354 -22.36 0.81 -3.01
C THR A 354 -23.73 0.93 -3.67
N GLN A 355 -24.57 -0.09 -3.53
CA GLN A 355 -25.94 -0.18 -4.04
C GLN A 355 -26.81 -0.91 -3.01
N PRO A 356 -28.14 -0.71 -3.01
CA PRO A 356 -29.02 -1.43 -2.10
C PRO A 356 -28.94 -2.94 -2.31
N VAL A 357 -28.81 -3.69 -1.22
CA VAL A 357 -28.88 -5.16 -1.22
C VAL A 357 -30.34 -5.64 -1.36
N ASP A 358 -30.50 -6.84 -1.86
CA ASP A 358 -31.76 -7.57 -1.71
C ASP A 358 -31.90 -8.05 -0.26
N ALA A 359 -32.89 -7.53 0.46
CA ALA A 359 -33.12 -7.87 1.86
C ALA A 359 -33.46 -9.34 2.10
N ALA A 360 -34.01 -10.01 1.08
CA ALA A 360 -34.34 -11.43 1.17
C ALA A 360 -33.09 -12.32 1.20
N THR A 361 -32.03 -11.91 0.51
CA THR A 361 -30.74 -12.61 0.53
C THR A 361 -29.82 -12.12 1.63
N ALA A 362 -29.60 -10.82 1.74
CA ALA A 362 -28.65 -10.23 2.68
C ALA A 362 -29.09 -10.31 4.15
N GLY A 363 -30.40 -10.44 4.42
CA GLY A 363 -30.95 -10.58 5.76
C GLY A 363 -30.92 -12.01 6.33
N GLN A 364 -30.42 -12.99 5.57
CA GLN A 364 -30.26 -14.37 6.02
C GLN A 364 -28.87 -14.55 6.65
N ALA A 365 -28.84 -14.96 7.93
CA ALA A 365 -27.56 -15.20 8.63
C ALA A 365 -26.71 -16.28 7.94
N ASP A 366 -27.36 -17.31 7.38
CA ASP A 366 -26.70 -18.42 6.68
C ASP A 366 -26.05 -18.03 5.33
N ASN A 367 -26.36 -16.84 4.81
CA ASN A 367 -25.69 -16.28 3.63
C ASN A 367 -24.40 -15.52 3.97
N TRP A 368 -23.98 -15.56 5.23
CA TRP A 368 -22.75 -14.96 5.71
C TRP A 368 -21.88 -15.99 6.40
N ASP A 369 -20.65 -16.09 5.95
CA ASP A 369 -19.61 -16.91 6.57
C ASP A 369 -18.54 -15.99 7.15
N VAL A 370 -18.23 -16.16 8.43
CA VAL A 370 -17.17 -15.42 9.11
C VAL A 370 -16.23 -16.39 9.79
N SER A 371 -14.94 -16.24 9.52
CA SER A 371 -13.91 -17.01 10.21
C SER A 371 -12.78 -16.10 10.66
N GLN A 372 -12.07 -16.49 11.72
CA GLN A 372 -10.97 -15.71 12.27
C GLN A 372 -9.70 -16.53 12.39
N TYR A 373 -8.58 -15.87 12.10
CA TYR A 373 -7.24 -16.42 12.24
C TYR A 373 -6.25 -15.31 12.63
N ARG A 374 -5.04 -15.72 13.08
CA ARG A 374 -3.93 -14.82 13.35
C ARG A 374 -2.64 -15.35 12.76
N TYR A 375 -1.64 -14.47 12.62
CA TYR A 375 -0.26 -14.81 12.26
C TYR A 375 0.60 -14.89 13.51
N GLN A 376 1.59 -15.79 13.50
CA GLN A 376 2.56 -15.95 14.57
C GLN A 376 3.74 -14.99 14.36
N TYR A 377 4.17 -14.36 15.43
CA TYR A 377 5.42 -13.58 15.47
C TYR A 377 6.59 -14.50 15.79
N HIS A 378 7.41 -14.81 14.79
CA HIS A 378 8.54 -15.72 14.92
C HIS A 378 9.60 -15.45 13.84
N GLN A 379 10.81 -15.99 14.04
CA GLN A 379 11.93 -15.78 13.10
C GLN A 379 11.73 -16.42 11.73
N THR A 380 10.93 -17.46 11.62
CA THR A 380 10.66 -18.15 10.34
C THR A 380 10.04 -17.20 9.34
N TYR A 381 10.35 -17.41 8.05
CA TYR A 381 9.80 -16.61 6.96
C TYR A 381 8.29 -16.84 6.79
N GLY A 382 7.51 -15.78 6.92
CA GLY A 382 6.06 -15.85 6.88
C GLY A 382 5.45 -16.61 8.07
N SER A 383 4.16 -16.78 8.04
CA SER A 383 3.41 -17.57 9.04
C SER A 383 2.21 -18.24 8.39
N PRO A 384 1.92 -19.50 8.71
CA PRO A 384 0.59 -20.02 8.46
C PRO A 384 -0.46 -19.24 9.26
N GLU A 385 -1.71 -19.38 8.88
CA GLU A 385 -2.86 -18.91 9.62
C GLU A 385 -3.10 -19.84 10.82
N PHE A 386 -3.32 -19.28 12.00
CA PHE A 386 -3.59 -20.04 13.24
C PHE A 386 -4.99 -19.74 13.74
N ASP A 387 -5.76 -20.78 14.04
CA ASP A 387 -7.07 -20.66 14.65
C ASP A 387 -7.01 -20.28 16.14
N PHE A 388 -8.16 -20.25 16.83
CA PHE A 388 -8.25 -19.90 18.25
C PHE A 388 -7.55 -20.88 19.18
N ASP A 389 -7.38 -22.13 18.75
CA ASP A 389 -6.71 -23.20 19.52
C ASP A 389 -5.21 -23.29 19.18
N GLY A 390 -4.73 -22.43 18.25
CA GLY A 390 -3.33 -22.43 17.85
C GLY A 390 -2.98 -23.51 16.84
N LYS A 391 -3.96 -24.06 16.11
CA LYS A 391 -3.73 -25.02 15.02
C LYS A 391 -3.30 -24.27 13.76
N PRO A 392 -2.15 -24.62 13.14
CA PRO A 392 -1.69 -24.00 11.92
C PRO A 392 -2.53 -24.41 10.70
N ASN A 393 -2.54 -23.55 9.67
CA ASN A 393 -3.29 -23.69 8.43
C ASN A 393 -4.80 -23.91 8.70
N SER A 394 -5.32 -23.16 9.67
CA SER A 394 -6.69 -23.29 10.15
C SER A 394 -7.22 -21.91 10.54
N ALA A 395 -8.54 -21.74 10.43
CA ALA A 395 -9.28 -20.60 10.95
C ALA A 395 -10.43 -21.10 11.81
N SER A 396 -10.80 -20.35 12.84
CA SER A 396 -11.97 -20.67 13.66
C SER A 396 -13.21 -20.05 13.03
N GLU A 397 -14.26 -20.86 12.90
CA GLU A 397 -15.58 -20.38 12.53
C GLU A 397 -16.12 -19.43 13.62
N VAL A 398 -16.69 -18.31 13.19
CA VAL A 398 -17.37 -17.33 14.04
C VAL A 398 -18.85 -17.34 13.67
N LYS A 399 -19.70 -17.66 14.64
CA LYS A 399 -21.12 -17.81 14.38
C LYS A 399 -21.78 -16.47 14.06
N VAL A 400 -22.41 -16.37 12.89
CA VAL A 400 -23.31 -15.27 12.55
C VAL A 400 -24.69 -15.58 13.14
N VAL A 401 -25.06 -14.88 14.21
CA VAL A 401 -26.32 -15.11 14.94
C VAL A 401 -27.47 -14.24 14.44
N GLY A 402 -27.18 -13.30 13.53
CA GLY A 402 -28.20 -12.47 12.90
C GLY A 402 -27.61 -11.58 11.83
N ALA A 403 -28.43 -11.26 10.83
CA ALA A 403 -28.15 -10.29 9.78
C ALA A 403 -29.35 -9.36 9.66
N THR A 404 -29.14 -8.04 9.81
CA THR A 404 -30.19 -7.04 9.75
C THR A 404 -29.90 -6.03 8.66
N VAL A 405 -30.81 -5.89 7.71
CA VAL A 405 -30.71 -4.94 6.60
C VAL A 405 -31.34 -3.62 6.99
N SER A 406 -30.69 -2.49 6.71
CA SER A 406 -31.26 -1.15 6.91
C SER A 406 -32.46 -0.90 5.97
N ALA A 407 -33.30 0.04 6.35
CA ALA A 407 -34.53 0.37 5.60
C ALA A 407 -34.27 0.78 4.14
N ASP A 408 -33.12 1.44 3.88
CA ASP A 408 -32.67 1.87 2.56
C ASP A 408 -31.91 0.77 1.78
N GLY A 409 -31.69 -0.39 2.39
CA GLY A 409 -30.93 -1.49 1.81
C GLY A 409 -29.41 -1.25 1.72
N MET A 410 -28.92 -0.11 2.19
CA MET A 410 -27.50 0.27 2.00
C MET A 410 -26.57 -0.35 3.03
N LYS A 411 -27.10 -0.90 4.12
CA LYS A 411 -26.30 -1.46 5.20
C LYS A 411 -26.81 -2.83 5.64
N VAL A 412 -25.86 -3.68 6.04
CA VAL A 412 -26.14 -4.94 6.71
C VAL A 412 -25.36 -5.00 8.00
N LYS A 413 -26.06 -5.18 9.13
CA LYS A 413 -25.45 -5.42 10.42
C LYS A 413 -25.40 -6.91 10.71
N LEU A 414 -24.20 -7.45 10.85
CA LEU A 414 -23.95 -8.84 11.25
C LEU A 414 -23.72 -8.89 12.76
N LYS A 415 -24.55 -9.65 13.46
CA LYS A 415 -24.33 -9.97 14.87
C LYS A 415 -23.55 -11.27 14.98
N LEU A 416 -22.43 -11.23 15.72
CA LEU A 416 -21.49 -12.34 15.84
C LEU A 416 -21.44 -12.87 17.27
N ASP A 417 -21.19 -14.17 17.39
CA ASP A 417 -20.91 -14.84 18.67
C ASP A 417 -19.55 -15.53 18.62
N GLY A 418 -18.76 -15.37 19.69
CA GLY A 418 -17.46 -16.01 19.85
C GLY A 418 -16.29 -15.32 19.12
N TRP A 419 -16.49 -14.17 18.48
CA TRP A 419 -15.41 -13.44 17.83
C TRP A 419 -14.42 -12.80 18.82
N ARG A 420 -13.18 -12.58 18.38
CA ARG A 420 -12.08 -12.12 19.26
C ARG A 420 -11.27 -10.99 18.63
N ALA A 421 -10.87 -9.99 19.43
CA ALA A 421 -9.86 -9.01 19.04
C ALA A 421 -8.47 -9.67 18.91
N GLY A 422 -7.59 -9.07 18.10
CA GLY A 422 -6.25 -9.59 17.79
C GLY A 422 -6.23 -10.63 16.67
N TYR A 423 -7.31 -10.77 15.92
CA TYR A 423 -7.45 -11.71 14.80
C TYR A 423 -7.88 -10.99 13.51
N VAL A 424 -7.58 -11.59 12.39
CA VAL A 424 -8.14 -11.21 11.09
C VAL A 424 -9.46 -11.95 10.89
N ALA A 425 -10.52 -11.22 10.56
CA ALA A 425 -11.82 -11.80 10.23
C ALA A 425 -11.97 -11.85 8.70
N ALA A 426 -12.05 -13.05 8.14
CA ALA A 426 -12.49 -13.25 6.77
C ALA A 426 -14.03 -13.23 6.77
N ILE A 427 -14.61 -12.29 6.04
CA ILE A 427 -16.06 -12.10 5.92
C ILE A 427 -16.44 -12.46 4.48
N ARG A 428 -17.30 -13.45 4.31
CA ARG A 428 -17.74 -13.94 3.01
C ARG A 428 -19.25 -13.87 2.87
N ALA A 429 -19.69 -13.22 1.80
CA ALA A 429 -21.09 -13.24 1.37
C ALA A 429 -21.30 -14.41 0.40
N LEU A 430 -22.14 -15.37 0.75
CA LEU A 430 -22.32 -16.59 -0.04
C LEU A 430 -23.29 -16.37 -1.22
N ASP A 431 -24.49 -15.86 -0.95
CA ASP A 431 -25.54 -15.65 -1.95
C ASP A 431 -26.20 -14.26 -1.85
N VAL A 432 -25.38 -13.25 -1.50
CA VAL A 432 -25.87 -11.87 -1.38
C VAL A 432 -25.91 -11.19 -2.75
N THR A 433 -27.07 -10.66 -3.10
CA THR A 433 -27.30 -9.92 -4.34
C THR A 433 -27.80 -8.52 -4.06
N ASN A 434 -27.73 -7.65 -5.09
CA ASN A 434 -28.44 -6.37 -5.06
C ASN A 434 -29.91 -6.55 -5.47
N ALA A 435 -30.69 -5.47 -5.43
CA ALA A 435 -32.10 -5.47 -5.80
C ALA A 435 -32.39 -5.95 -7.25
N ASP A 436 -31.40 -5.88 -8.14
CA ASP A 436 -31.48 -6.39 -9.52
C ASP A 436 -31.01 -7.84 -9.66
N GLY A 437 -30.72 -8.53 -8.57
CA GLY A 437 -30.22 -9.90 -8.55
C GLY A 437 -28.76 -10.08 -8.97
N LYS A 438 -27.97 -8.99 -9.03
CA LYS A 438 -26.54 -9.07 -9.37
C LYS A 438 -25.71 -9.45 -8.15
N PRO A 439 -24.69 -10.34 -8.29
CA PRO A 439 -23.80 -10.70 -7.22
C PRO A 439 -22.82 -9.57 -6.91
N LEU A 440 -22.20 -9.62 -5.73
CA LEU A 440 -21.08 -8.74 -5.36
C LEU A 440 -19.91 -8.92 -6.33
N ARG A 441 -19.22 -7.82 -6.61
CA ARG A 441 -17.96 -7.83 -7.37
C ARG A 441 -16.90 -8.68 -6.66
N HIS A 442 -16.81 -8.56 -5.34
CA HIS A 442 -15.97 -9.39 -4.49
C HIS A 442 -16.79 -9.92 -3.30
N GLU A 443 -16.90 -11.21 -3.21
CA GLU A 443 -17.70 -11.89 -2.16
C GLU A 443 -16.98 -11.94 -0.81
N THR A 444 -15.65 -11.77 -0.79
CA THR A 444 -14.83 -11.93 0.41
C THR A 444 -14.00 -10.68 0.66
N CYS A 445 -13.95 -10.29 1.93
CA CYS A 445 -13.02 -9.29 2.44
C CYS A 445 -12.40 -9.74 3.76
N TRP A 446 -11.31 -9.11 4.16
CA TRP A 446 -10.56 -9.47 5.37
C TRP A 446 -10.40 -8.23 6.25
N TYR A 447 -10.96 -8.30 7.45
CA TYR A 447 -10.92 -7.22 8.43
C TYR A 447 -9.92 -7.56 9.56
N THR A 448 -8.93 -6.70 9.76
CA THR A 448 -7.99 -6.81 10.88
C THR A 448 -8.63 -6.20 12.11
N LEU A 449 -9.04 -7.05 13.06
CA LEU A 449 -9.75 -6.64 14.26
C LEU A 449 -8.77 -6.50 15.44
N ASN A 450 -8.16 -5.32 15.58
CA ASN A 450 -7.26 -5.04 16.70
C ASN A 450 -8.03 -4.74 17.99
N GLN A 451 -9.15 -4.03 17.86
CA GLN A 451 -9.97 -3.55 18.95
C GLN A 451 -11.46 -3.81 18.66
N ILE A 452 -12.21 -4.19 19.69
CA ILE A 452 -13.68 -4.17 19.67
C ILE A 452 -14.14 -2.86 20.30
N PRO A 453 -15.06 -2.10 19.67
CA PRO A 453 -15.62 -0.88 20.25
C PRO A 453 -16.27 -1.13 21.61
N LYS A 454 -16.09 -0.19 22.55
CA LYS A 454 -16.66 -0.25 23.91
C LYS A 454 -18.16 -0.01 23.92
#